data_abcd1b658f2b1b75e998c9567d3b2901
#
_entry.id   abcd1b658f2b1b75e998c9567d3b2901
#
_cell.length_a   1.000
_cell.length_b   1.000
_cell.length_c   1.000
_cell.angle_alpha   90.00
_cell.angle_beta   90.00
_cell.angle_gamma   90.00
#
_symmetry.space_group_name_H-M   'P 1'
#
loop_
_entity.id
_entity.type
_entity.pdbx_description
1 polymer ?
#
loop_
_entity_poly.entity_id
_entity_poly.type
_entity_poly.pdbx_seq_one_letter_code
_entity_poly.pdbx_strand_id
1 'polypeptide(L)'
;MEWMNSTVKRWCHQQRMMVLKTGSRAHNCFYKRSSVSAWRMAVLLYHLWGEQETARSKVIRFYRFMAQYILDGLLAQWGTRYDDMHRIDAETVAPQRVTLYDQTPDEFTYDQLKELCTKLGLAPGRSFLAKWKKAKLIHQPDPEVKRYVKVVK
;
A
#
# COMPACT_ATOMS: atom_id res chain seq x y z
N MET A 1 -18.39 -20.70 8.02
CA MET A 1 -17.84 -21.16 6.71
C MET A 1 -16.31 -21.28 6.73
N GLU A 2 -15.77 -21.91 7.75
CA GLU A 2 -14.32 -22.10 7.92
C GLU A 2 -13.68 -22.90 6.79
N TRP A 3 -14.40 -23.90 6.23
CA TRP A 3 -13.95 -24.72 5.12
C TRP A 3 -13.55 -23.93 3.86
N MET A 4 -14.06 -22.72 3.69
CA MET A 4 -13.71 -21.85 2.56
C MET A 4 -12.45 -21.01 2.82
N ASN A 5 -12.06 -20.82 4.08
CA ASN A 5 -10.93 -19.95 4.44
C ASN A 5 -9.60 -20.36 3.80
N SER A 6 -9.34 -21.67 3.72
CA SER A 6 -8.12 -22.19 3.08
C SER A 6 -8.07 -21.85 1.57
N THR A 7 -9.22 -21.91 0.89
CA THR A 7 -9.32 -21.54 -0.52
C THR A 7 -9.09 -20.06 -0.75
N VAL A 8 -9.72 -19.20 0.08
CA VAL A 8 -9.54 -17.74 0.04
C VAL A 8 -8.08 -17.37 0.28
N LYS A 9 -7.47 -17.91 1.34
CA LYS A 9 -6.05 -17.67 1.66
C LYS A 9 -5.13 -18.09 0.52
N ARG A 10 -5.36 -19.27 -0.09
CA ARG A 10 -4.55 -19.76 -1.21
C ARG A 10 -4.66 -18.87 -2.43
N TRP A 11 -5.87 -18.47 -2.80
CA TRP A 11 -6.10 -17.57 -3.93
C TRP A 11 -5.43 -16.20 -3.68
N CYS A 12 -5.64 -15.60 -2.50
CA CYS A 12 -4.99 -14.33 -2.14
C CYS A 12 -3.46 -14.43 -2.14
N HIS A 13 -2.91 -15.56 -1.67
CA HIS A 13 -1.46 -15.80 -1.73
C HIS A 13 -0.94 -15.84 -3.17
N GLN A 14 -1.64 -16.54 -4.08
CA GLN A 14 -1.29 -16.57 -5.50
C GLN A 14 -1.28 -15.15 -6.11
N GLN A 15 -2.32 -14.36 -5.84
CA GLN A 15 -2.39 -12.97 -6.32
C GLN A 15 -1.26 -12.10 -5.74
N ARG A 16 -0.95 -12.26 -4.46
CA ARG A 16 0.18 -11.57 -3.84
C ARG A 16 1.52 -11.90 -4.51
N MET A 17 1.74 -13.16 -4.89
CA MET A 17 2.94 -13.56 -5.63
C MET A 17 2.99 -12.93 -7.02
N MET A 18 1.85 -12.77 -7.71
CA MET A 18 1.77 -12.03 -8.97
C MET A 18 2.10 -10.54 -8.78
N VAL A 19 1.58 -9.90 -7.73
CA VAL A 19 1.92 -8.50 -7.39
C VAL A 19 3.43 -8.33 -7.16
N LEU A 20 4.06 -9.26 -6.45
CA LEU A 20 5.51 -9.21 -6.21
C LEU A 20 6.33 -9.34 -7.51
N LYS A 21 5.82 -10.09 -8.49
CA LYS A 21 6.46 -10.26 -9.80
C LYS A 21 6.27 -9.05 -10.72
N THR A 22 5.08 -8.47 -10.72
CA THR A 22 4.71 -7.38 -11.65
C THR A 22 4.96 -5.99 -11.11
N GLY A 23 5.01 -5.83 -9.77
CA GLY A 23 5.07 -4.54 -9.11
C GLY A 23 3.78 -3.69 -9.22
N SER A 24 2.72 -4.21 -9.85
CA SER A 24 1.47 -3.47 -10.09
C SER A 24 0.75 -3.13 -8.78
N ARG A 25 0.55 -1.83 -8.55
CA ARG A 25 -0.23 -1.30 -7.42
C ARG A 25 -1.71 -1.52 -7.61
N ALA A 26 -2.19 -1.40 -8.85
CA ALA A 26 -3.57 -1.70 -9.23
C ALA A 26 -3.92 -3.14 -8.86
N HIS A 27 -3.09 -4.11 -9.26
CA HIS A 27 -3.27 -5.51 -8.92
C HIS A 27 -3.33 -5.72 -7.39
N ASN A 28 -2.40 -5.10 -6.64
CA ASN A 28 -2.37 -5.18 -5.17
C ASN A 28 -3.63 -4.62 -4.51
N CYS A 29 -4.21 -3.57 -5.07
CA CYS A 29 -5.46 -2.98 -4.57
C CYS A 29 -6.68 -3.84 -4.93
N PHE A 30 -6.76 -4.26 -6.18
CA PHE A 30 -7.98 -4.87 -6.73
C PHE A 30 -8.18 -6.32 -6.32
N TYR A 31 -7.12 -7.14 -6.18
CA TYR A 31 -7.30 -8.54 -5.78
C TYR A 31 -7.97 -8.69 -4.40
N LYS A 32 -7.67 -7.80 -3.46
CA LYS A 32 -8.28 -7.82 -2.12
C LYS A 32 -9.79 -7.54 -2.21
N ARG A 33 -10.18 -6.54 -3.00
CA ARG A 33 -11.58 -6.19 -3.23
C ARG A 33 -12.33 -7.30 -3.95
N SER A 34 -11.73 -7.86 -4.99
CA SER A 34 -12.30 -8.99 -5.76
C SER A 34 -12.53 -10.21 -4.87
N SER A 35 -11.58 -10.53 -3.98
CA SER A 35 -11.71 -11.63 -3.02
C SER A 35 -12.89 -11.43 -2.08
N VAL A 36 -13.05 -10.23 -1.51
CA VAL A 36 -14.16 -9.93 -0.58
C VAL A 36 -15.51 -9.99 -1.29
N SER A 37 -15.61 -9.42 -2.50
CA SER A 37 -16.85 -9.44 -3.28
C SER A 37 -17.25 -10.87 -3.68
N ALA A 38 -16.29 -11.65 -4.18
CA ALA A 38 -16.52 -13.04 -4.54
C ALA A 38 -16.90 -13.90 -3.33
N TRP A 39 -16.28 -13.65 -2.17
CA TRP A 39 -16.60 -14.35 -0.93
C TRP A 39 -18.06 -14.08 -0.50
N ARG A 40 -18.50 -12.81 -0.54
CA ARG A 40 -19.90 -12.44 -0.21
C ARG A 40 -20.90 -13.14 -1.14
N MET A 41 -20.63 -13.16 -2.44
CA MET A 41 -21.46 -13.85 -3.43
C MET A 41 -21.49 -15.37 -3.17
N ALA A 42 -20.35 -15.97 -2.82
CA ALA A 42 -20.26 -17.39 -2.53
C ALA A 42 -21.02 -17.77 -1.25
N VAL A 43 -21.01 -16.90 -0.22
CA VAL A 43 -21.81 -17.07 1.00
C VAL A 43 -23.29 -17.07 0.67
N LEU A 44 -23.76 -16.08 -0.09
CA LEU A 44 -25.16 -16.00 -0.51
C LEU A 44 -25.58 -17.25 -1.30
N LEU A 45 -24.75 -17.69 -2.24
CA LEU A 45 -25.04 -18.87 -3.05
C LEU A 45 -25.13 -20.14 -2.17
N TYR A 46 -24.26 -20.28 -1.16
CA TYR A 46 -24.30 -21.41 -0.23
C TYR A 46 -25.60 -21.44 0.59
N HIS A 47 -26.04 -20.28 1.09
CA HIS A 47 -27.32 -20.16 1.80
C HIS A 47 -28.52 -20.47 0.89
N LEU A 48 -28.52 -19.96 -0.35
CA LEU A 48 -29.57 -20.26 -1.33
C LEU A 48 -29.66 -21.74 -1.67
N TRP A 49 -28.57 -22.50 -1.57
CA TRP A 49 -28.56 -23.96 -1.75
C TRP A 49 -28.85 -24.73 -0.47
N GLY A 50 -29.39 -24.09 0.58
CA GLY A 50 -29.77 -24.73 1.83
C GLY A 50 -28.60 -25.27 2.65
N GLU A 51 -27.40 -24.68 2.47
CA GLU A 51 -26.18 -24.99 3.24
C GLU A 51 -25.70 -26.45 3.15
N GLN A 52 -26.07 -27.15 2.07
CA GLN A 52 -25.74 -28.54 1.88
C GLN A 52 -24.23 -28.78 1.73
N GLU A 53 -23.74 -29.84 2.35
CA GLU A 53 -22.32 -30.20 2.26
C GLU A 53 -21.89 -30.49 0.80
N THR A 54 -22.75 -31.12 0.03
CA THR A 54 -22.57 -31.43 -1.39
C THR A 54 -22.39 -30.16 -2.25
N ALA A 55 -22.90 -29.01 -1.81
CA ALA A 55 -22.75 -27.73 -2.48
C ALA A 55 -21.37 -27.09 -2.27
N ARG A 56 -20.61 -27.47 -1.24
CA ARG A 56 -19.33 -26.83 -0.88
C ARG A 56 -18.33 -26.77 -2.05
N SER A 57 -18.16 -27.86 -2.76
CA SER A 57 -17.24 -27.92 -3.90
C SER A 57 -17.64 -26.98 -5.05
N LYS A 58 -18.96 -26.85 -5.29
CA LYS A 58 -19.50 -25.94 -6.30
C LYS A 58 -19.32 -24.48 -5.88
N VAL A 59 -19.54 -24.15 -4.61
CA VAL A 59 -19.33 -22.83 -4.03
C VAL A 59 -17.86 -22.43 -4.08
N ILE A 60 -16.92 -23.35 -3.82
CA ILE A 60 -15.47 -23.11 -3.95
C ILE A 60 -15.11 -22.75 -5.40
N ARG A 61 -15.62 -23.51 -6.38
CA ARG A 61 -15.39 -23.22 -7.80
C ARG A 61 -15.96 -21.87 -8.20
N PHE A 62 -17.19 -21.58 -7.75
CA PHE A 62 -17.84 -20.29 -7.98
C PHE A 62 -17.02 -19.13 -7.40
N TYR A 63 -16.54 -19.24 -6.15
CA TYR A 63 -15.69 -18.23 -5.53
C TYR A 63 -14.44 -17.95 -6.39
N ARG A 64 -13.72 -19.00 -6.79
CA ARG A 64 -12.49 -18.86 -7.58
C ARG A 64 -12.75 -18.18 -8.93
N PHE A 65 -13.81 -18.60 -9.60
CA PHE A 65 -14.23 -18.01 -10.86
C PHE A 65 -14.57 -16.54 -10.67
N MET A 66 -15.42 -16.19 -9.72
CA MET A 66 -15.86 -14.82 -9.48
C MET A 66 -14.72 -13.91 -9.02
N ALA A 67 -13.83 -14.40 -8.14
CA ALA A 67 -12.70 -13.62 -7.68
C ALA A 67 -11.76 -13.24 -8.85
N GLN A 68 -11.51 -14.19 -9.76
CA GLN A 68 -10.68 -13.95 -10.95
C GLN A 68 -11.42 -13.07 -11.96
N TYR A 69 -12.67 -13.33 -12.25
CA TYR A 69 -13.49 -12.55 -13.19
C TYR A 69 -13.58 -11.06 -12.78
N ILE A 70 -13.86 -10.79 -11.50
CA ILE A 70 -13.92 -9.42 -10.98
C ILE A 70 -12.53 -8.76 -11.05
N LEU A 71 -11.47 -9.49 -10.71
CA LEU A 71 -10.11 -8.97 -10.77
C LEU A 71 -9.72 -8.59 -12.19
N ASP A 72 -9.94 -9.49 -13.14
CA ASP A 72 -9.60 -9.27 -14.55
C ASP A 72 -10.39 -8.07 -15.13
N GLY A 73 -11.68 -7.96 -14.80
CA GLY A 73 -12.50 -6.82 -15.19
C GLY A 73 -11.98 -5.49 -14.62
N LEU A 74 -11.61 -5.46 -13.34
CA LEU A 74 -11.06 -4.26 -12.71
C LEU A 74 -9.68 -3.88 -13.28
N LEU A 75 -8.83 -4.87 -13.54
CA LEU A 75 -7.52 -4.63 -14.16
C LEU A 75 -7.65 -4.15 -15.60
N ALA A 76 -8.53 -4.75 -16.39
CA ALA A 76 -8.78 -4.32 -17.77
C ALA A 76 -9.33 -2.90 -17.85
N GLN A 77 -10.23 -2.54 -16.94
CA GLN A 77 -10.90 -1.24 -16.99
C GLN A 77 -10.09 -0.12 -16.33
N TRP A 78 -9.37 -0.41 -15.24
CA TRP A 78 -8.77 0.61 -14.40
C TRP A 78 -7.28 0.41 -14.12
N GLY A 79 -6.71 -0.77 -14.47
CA GLY A 79 -5.36 -1.17 -14.05
C GLY A 79 -4.29 -0.17 -14.48
N THR A 80 -4.19 0.11 -15.75
CA THR A 80 -3.19 1.04 -16.31
C THR A 80 -3.36 2.45 -15.74
N ARG A 81 -4.60 2.96 -15.74
CA ARG A 81 -4.89 4.30 -15.21
C ARG A 81 -4.53 4.44 -13.73
N TYR A 82 -4.78 3.40 -12.93
CA TYR A 82 -4.45 3.40 -11.50
C TYR A 82 -2.94 3.38 -11.27
N ASP A 83 -2.22 2.55 -12.02
CA ASP A 83 -0.77 2.46 -11.91
C ASP A 83 -0.09 3.75 -12.40
N ASP A 84 -0.60 4.38 -13.46
CA ASP A 84 -0.08 5.65 -13.98
C ASP A 84 -0.32 6.81 -13.01
N MET A 85 -1.50 6.94 -12.42
CA MET A 85 -1.78 7.95 -11.39
C MET A 85 -0.81 7.84 -10.22
N HIS A 86 -0.55 6.64 -9.73
CA HIS A 86 0.38 6.42 -8.62
C HIS A 86 1.86 6.56 -9.01
N ARG A 87 2.19 6.42 -10.29
CA ARG A 87 3.53 6.73 -10.79
C ARG A 87 3.78 8.23 -10.77
N ILE A 88 2.81 9.02 -11.24
CA ILE A 88 2.87 10.48 -11.22
C ILE A 88 3.03 10.99 -9.78
N ASP A 89 2.24 10.45 -8.83
CA ASP A 89 2.35 10.80 -7.41
C ASP A 89 3.73 10.44 -6.83
N ALA A 90 4.31 9.32 -7.24
CA ALA A 90 5.65 8.92 -6.78
C ALA A 90 6.76 9.79 -7.38
N GLU A 91 6.64 10.16 -8.64
CA GLU A 91 7.59 11.03 -9.34
C GLU A 91 7.50 12.49 -8.85
N THR A 92 6.29 12.97 -8.51
CA THR A 92 6.09 14.32 -7.95
C THR A 92 6.52 14.44 -6.48
N VAL A 93 6.36 13.39 -5.70
CA VAL A 93 6.69 13.39 -4.26
C VAL A 93 8.16 13.07 -3.99
N ALA A 94 8.82 12.26 -4.83
CA ALA A 94 10.24 11.92 -4.67
C ALA A 94 11.18 13.13 -4.81
N PRO A 95 11.05 14.01 -5.83
CA PRO A 95 11.86 15.22 -5.94
C PRO A 95 11.70 16.18 -4.76
N GLN A 96 10.48 16.38 -4.28
CA GLN A 96 10.21 17.28 -3.15
C GLN A 96 10.86 16.81 -1.84
N ARG A 97 10.94 15.50 -1.61
CA ARG A 97 11.59 14.94 -0.41
C ARG A 97 13.11 15.07 -0.45
N VAL A 98 13.71 14.86 -1.61
CA VAL A 98 15.14 15.08 -1.84
C VAL A 98 15.44 16.57 -1.69
N THR A 99 14.62 17.43 -2.30
CA THR A 99 14.79 18.88 -2.23
C THR A 99 14.71 19.42 -0.79
N LEU A 100 13.79 18.89 0.06
CA LEU A 100 13.71 19.32 1.45
C LEU A 100 14.97 18.94 2.24
N TYR A 101 15.47 17.72 2.06
CA TYR A 101 16.70 17.28 2.72
C TYR A 101 17.92 18.06 2.26
N ASP A 102 18.03 18.31 0.95
CA ASP A 102 19.15 19.04 0.35
C ASP A 102 19.14 20.52 0.75
N GLN A 103 17.96 21.14 0.87
CA GLN A 103 17.80 22.53 1.30
C GLN A 103 17.95 22.75 2.80
N THR A 104 17.89 21.67 3.60
CA THR A 104 18.13 21.77 5.03
C THR A 104 19.63 21.97 5.27
N PRO A 105 20.06 22.89 6.16
CA PRO A 105 21.46 23.03 6.54
C PRO A 105 22.06 21.75 7.10
N ASP A 106 23.40 21.60 7.09
CA ASP A 106 24.06 20.41 7.62
C ASP A 106 23.83 20.26 9.14
N GLU A 107 23.69 21.37 9.84
CA GLU A 107 23.21 21.43 11.21
C GLU A 107 21.95 22.29 11.27
N PHE A 108 20.89 21.78 11.89
CA PHE A 108 19.60 22.46 11.98
C PHE A 108 18.84 22.14 13.24
N THR A 109 17.95 23.05 13.63
CA THR A 109 16.97 22.84 14.71
C THR A 109 15.61 22.41 14.15
N TYR A 110 14.76 21.89 15.03
CA TYR A 110 13.39 21.56 14.63
C TYR A 110 12.61 22.77 14.10
N ASP A 111 12.82 23.95 14.69
CA ASP A 111 12.10 25.16 14.29
C ASP A 111 12.53 25.63 12.88
N GLN A 112 13.82 25.56 12.55
CA GLN A 112 14.33 25.83 11.20
C GLN A 112 13.73 24.87 10.17
N LEU A 113 13.64 23.57 10.49
CA LEU A 113 12.99 22.60 9.61
C LEU A 113 11.50 22.89 9.42
N LYS A 114 10.81 23.32 10.49
CA LYS A 114 9.39 23.71 10.44
C LYS A 114 9.18 24.93 9.54
N GLU A 115 10.00 25.93 9.64
CA GLU A 115 9.95 27.12 8.77
C GLU A 115 10.18 26.73 7.30
N LEU A 116 11.17 25.87 7.03
CA LEU A 116 11.46 25.39 5.69
C LEU A 116 10.27 24.60 5.11
N CYS A 117 9.65 23.73 5.91
CA CYS A 117 8.43 23.02 5.51
C CYS A 117 7.29 23.99 5.18
N THR A 118 7.09 25.04 5.99
CA THR A 118 6.07 26.07 5.75
C THR A 118 6.32 26.83 4.45
N LYS A 119 7.57 27.21 4.18
CA LYS A 119 7.97 27.89 2.92
C LYS A 119 7.72 27.02 1.68
N LEU A 120 7.85 25.69 1.81
CA LEU A 120 7.64 24.73 0.73
C LEU A 120 6.20 24.18 0.66
N GLY A 121 5.29 24.67 1.50
CA GLY A 121 3.91 24.20 1.54
C GLY A 121 3.77 22.74 2.03
N LEU A 122 4.74 22.23 2.81
CA LEU A 122 4.78 20.87 3.30
C LEU A 122 4.21 20.77 4.72
N ALA A 123 3.73 19.57 5.08
CA ALA A 123 3.26 19.29 6.44
C ALA A 123 4.39 19.42 7.48
N PRO A 124 4.08 19.72 8.76
CA PRO A 124 5.09 19.96 9.81
C PRO A 124 6.11 18.86 9.94
N GLY A 125 7.38 19.23 10.08
CA GLY A 125 8.57 18.40 9.93
C GLY A 125 8.79 17.19 10.84
N ARG A 126 7.91 16.90 11.84
CA ARG A 126 8.10 15.73 12.73
C ARG A 126 8.14 14.39 12.00
N SER A 127 7.32 14.23 10.97
CA SER A 127 7.29 12.99 10.16
C SER A 127 8.56 12.80 9.33
N PHE A 128 9.18 13.90 8.88
CA PHE A 128 10.45 13.86 8.14
C PHE A 128 11.62 13.51 9.08
N LEU A 129 11.69 14.11 10.26
CA LEU A 129 12.72 13.78 11.25
C LEU A 129 12.70 12.30 11.64
N ALA A 130 11.51 11.75 11.91
CA ALA A 130 11.38 10.33 12.24
C ALA A 130 11.88 9.42 11.10
N LYS A 131 11.56 9.77 9.85
CA LYS A 131 12.01 9.04 8.66
C LYS A 131 13.52 9.16 8.44
N TRP A 132 14.08 10.37 8.59
CA TRP A 132 15.51 10.60 8.41
C TRP A 132 16.33 9.94 9.50
N LYS A 133 15.88 9.96 10.77
CA LYS A 133 16.52 9.17 11.86
C LYS A 133 16.48 7.68 11.54
N LYS A 134 15.34 7.12 11.14
CA LYS A 134 15.21 5.70 10.77
C LYS A 134 16.11 5.31 9.60
N ALA A 135 16.27 6.22 8.62
CA ALA A 135 17.15 6.04 7.47
C ALA A 135 18.62 6.33 7.76
N LYS A 136 18.98 6.68 9.01
CA LYS A 136 20.34 7.08 9.43
C LYS A 136 20.93 8.23 8.62
N LEU A 137 20.09 9.12 8.10
CA LEU A 137 20.49 10.31 7.35
C LEU A 137 20.83 11.49 8.25
N ILE A 138 20.31 11.49 9.48
CA ILE A 138 20.59 12.49 10.51
C ILE A 138 20.85 11.81 11.85
N HIS A 139 21.67 12.45 12.69
CA HIS A 139 21.83 12.08 14.08
C HIS A 139 21.58 13.30 14.99
N GLN A 140 21.27 13.05 16.23
CA GLN A 140 21.10 14.05 17.27
C GLN A 140 22.27 13.88 18.25
N PRO A 141 23.26 14.79 18.24
CA PRO A 141 24.45 14.63 19.06
C PRO A 141 24.14 14.75 20.57
N ASP A 142 23.16 15.58 20.93
CA ASP A 142 22.71 15.76 22.30
C ASP A 142 21.18 15.57 22.38
N PRO A 143 20.68 14.61 23.19
CA PRO A 143 19.24 14.38 23.34
C PRO A 143 18.49 15.55 24.00
N GLU A 144 19.17 16.38 24.82
CA GLU A 144 18.54 17.53 25.50
C GLU A 144 18.40 18.73 24.56
N VAL A 145 19.29 18.84 23.57
CA VAL A 145 19.25 19.93 22.58
C VAL A 145 18.55 19.42 21.32
N LYS A 146 17.47 20.06 20.91
CA LYS A 146 16.72 19.75 19.67
C LYS A 146 17.51 20.16 18.40
N ARG A 147 18.79 19.79 18.35
CA ARG A 147 19.74 20.02 17.25
C ARG A 147 20.01 18.72 16.51
N TYR A 148 20.00 18.78 15.21
CA TYR A 148 20.20 17.63 14.32
C TYR A 148 21.34 17.92 13.36
N VAL A 149 22.13 16.90 13.05
CA VAL A 149 23.26 16.97 12.13
C VAL A 149 23.06 15.96 11.02
N LYS A 150 23.28 16.37 9.78
CA LYS A 150 23.28 15.48 8.63
C LYS A 150 24.46 14.52 8.69
N VAL A 151 24.22 13.27 8.32
CA VAL A 151 25.30 12.28 8.13
C VAL A 151 25.80 12.41 6.70
N VAL A 152 26.95 13.03 6.52
CA VAL A 152 27.64 13.07 5.23
C VAL A 152 28.14 11.67 4.94
N LYS A 153 27.68 11.09 3.82
CA LYS A 153 28.20 9.80 3.32
C LYS A 153 29.36 10.04 2.37
#